data_bddbca6dcffba8190eb1a08e6e3cf05b
#
_entry.id   bddbca6dcffba8190eb1a08e6e3cf05b
#
_cell.length_a   1.000
_cell.length_b   1.000
_cell.length_c   1.000
_cell.angle_alpha   90.00
_cell.angle_beta   90.00
_cell.angle_gamma   90.00
#
_symmetry.space_group_name_H-M   'P 1'
#
loop_
_entity.id
_entity.type
_entity.pdbx_description
1 polymer ?
#
loop_
_entity_poly.entity_id
_entity_poly.type
_entity_poly.pdbx_seq_one_letter_code
_entity_poly.pdbx_strand_id
1 'polypeptide(L)'
;MAEPRQVGPSNYFNVRDIDALTPDHAHLVRRRIAVLGPAYRLFYDEPIEFVRGSGVHLYDVNGQEYLDVYNNVPSVGHAHPRVVAAISEQAAQLSTHTRYLHRGIVEYSEQLLATLPPQIGHVMYTCTGSESVDLALRIAKHHTGGTGIVVTRNAYHGVTTEAAAISPSLGGLASLPPWVRVVDAPDARQVPDGGDLGTWFAAQVQAA
;
A
#
# COMPACT_ATOMS: atom_id res chain seq x y z
N MET A 1 -32.37 9.22 10.51
CA MET A 1 -31.47 8.75 9.44
C MET A 1 -30.32 8.02 10.13
N ALA A 2 -30.09 6.75 9.82
CA ALA A 2 -28.98 5.98 10.39
C ALA A 2 -27.66 6.60 9.88
N GLU A 3 -26.72 6.89 10.80
CA GLU A 3 -25.36 7.32 10.41
C GLU A 3 -24.76 6.28 9.46
N PRO A 4 -24.06 6.70 8.38
CA PRO A 4 -23.41 5.76 7.49
C PRO A 4 -22.39 4.95 8.31
N ARG A 5 -22.48 3.61 8.25
CA ARG A 5 -21.50 2.71 8.84
C ARG A 5 -20.11 3.15 8.36
N GLN A 6 -19.19 3.41 9.29
CA GLN A 6 -17.78 3.63 8.96
C GLN A 6 -17.26 2.40 8.21
N VAL A 7 -17.02 2.57 6.92
CA VAL A 7 -16.31 1.58 6.11
C VAL A 7 -14.82 1.87 6.30
N GLY A 8 -14.15 1.03 7.08
CA GLY A 8 -12.72 1.17 7.36
C GLY A 8 -12.25 0.18 8.44
N PRO A 9 -10.95 0.03 8.64
CA PRO A 9 -10.43 -0.76 9.77
C PRO A 9 -11.01 -0.27 11.09
N SER A 10 -11.30 -1.21 11.99
CA SER A 10 -11.92 -0.94 13.30
C SER A 10 -11.01 -0.18 14.29
N ASN A 11 -9.76 0.06 13.94
CA ASN A 11 -8.72 0.65 14.79
C ASN A 11 -8.42 2.12 14.49
N TYR A 12 -9.34 2.85 13.85
CA TYR A 12 -9.16 4.29 13.64
C TYR A 12 -9.49 5.10 14.89
N PHE A 13 -8.66 6.11 15.16
CA PHE A 13 -8.94 7.13 16.16
C PHE A 13 -10.23 7.87 15.83
N ASN A 14 -11.12 7.95 16.84
CA ASN A 14 -12.32 8.74 16.72
C ASN A 14 -12.04 10.20 17.12
N VAL A 15 -12.18 11.13 16.19
CA VAL A 15 -11.94 12.57 16.43
C VAL A 15 -12.82 13.15 17.55
N ARG A 16 -13.95 12.52 17.87
CA ARG A 16 -14.81 12.94 18.99
C ARG A 16 -14.13 12.74 20.35
N ASP A 17 -13.14 11.85 20.43
CA ASP A 17 -12.42 11.50 21.65
C ASP A 17 -11.14 12.33 21.86
N ILE A 18 -10.92 13.38 21.02
CA ILE A 18 -9.74 14.22 21.06
C ILE A 18 -9.50 14.89 22.43
N ASP A 19 -10.57 15.22 23.16
CA ASP A 19 -10.50 15.86 24.46
C ASP A 19 -10.16 14.87 25.59
N ALA A 20 -10.18 13.56 25.32
CA ALA A 20 -9.71 12.52 26.23
C ALA A 20 -8.19 12.32 26.19
N LEU A 21 -7.53 12.83 25.14
CA LEU A 21 -6.07 12.76 25.01
C LEU A 21 -5.37 13.72 25.98
N THR A 22 -4.08 13.50 26.21
CA THR A 22 -3.25 14.49 26.92
C THR A 22 -3.32 15.85 26.20
N PRO A 23 -3.16 16.97 26.91
CA PRO A 23 -3.26 18.30 26.30
C PRO A 23 -2.33 18.50 25.09
N ASP A 24 -1.12 17.95 25.14
CA ASP A 24 -0.12 18.04 24.07
C ASP A 24 -0.55 17.22 22.84
N HIS A 25 -0.94 15.97 23.03
CA HIS A 25 -1.45 15.13 21.94
C HIS A 25 -2.74 15.71 21.33
N ALA A 26 -3.68 16.18 22.14
CA ALA A 26 -4.88 16.83 21.64
C ALA A 26 -4.56 18.07 20.79
N HIS A 27 -3.59 18.89 21.23
CA HIS A 27 -3.11 20.03 20.47
C HIS A 27 -2.48 19.61 19.15
N LEU A 28 -1.60 18.60 19.14
CA LEU A 28 -0.95 18.10 17.93
C LEU A 28 -1.96 17.52 16.94
N VAL A 29 -2.94 16.72 17.42
CA VAL A 29 -4.00 16.14 16.57
C VAL A 29 -4.86 17.22 15.94
N ARG A 30 -5.26 18.27 16.70
CA ARG A 30 -6.02 19.40 16.14
C ARG A 30 -5.23 20.14 15.05
N ARG A 31 -3.95 20.44 15.29
CA ARG A 31 -3.07 21.05 14.29
C ARG A 31 -2.95 20.18 13.04
N ARG A 32 -2.76 18.88 13.23
CA ARG A 32 -2.66 17.93 12.11
C ARG A 32 -3.94 17.94 11.26
N ILE A 33 -5.11 17.90 11.89
CA ILE A 33 -6.39 17.95 11.17
C ILE A 33 -6.55 19.26 10.42
N ALA A 34 -6.15 20.37 11.03
CA ALA A 34 -6.24 21.70 10.40
C ALA A 34 -5.42 21.81 9.10
N VAL A 35 -4.27 21.15 9.01
CA VAL A 35 -3.36 21.27 7.86
C VAL A 35 -3.44 20.09 6.88
N LEU A 36 -3.78 18.88 7.33
CA LEU A 36 -3.87 17.69 6.50
C LEU A 36 -5.31 17.28 6.16
N GLY A 37 -6.29 17.88 6.82
CA GLY A 37 -7.70 17.54 6.68
C GLY A 37 -8.09 16.20 7.31
N PRO A 38 -9.38 15.80 7.23
CA PRO A 38 -9.90 14.63 7.90
C PRO A 38 -9.60 13.29 7.17
N ALA A 39 -9.10 13.34 5.94
CA ALA A 39 -8.87 12.13 5.14
C ALA A 39 -7.71 11.27 5.67
N TYR A 40 -6.71 11.89 6.28
CA TYR A 40 -5.56 11.20 6.87
C TYR A 40 -5.89 10.75 8.30
N ARG A 41 -6.61 9.65 8.41
CA ARG A 41 -7.04 9.10 9.71
C ARG A 41 -5.85 8.58 10.51
N LEU A 42 -5.91 8.80 11.83
CA LEU A 42 -4.97 8.22 12.79
C LEU A 42 -5.44 6.83 13.21
N PHE A 43 -4.52 6.00 13.66
CA PHE A 43 -4.81 4.71 14.26
C PHE A 43 -4.85 4.81 15.78
N TYR A 44 -5.53 3.83 16.37
CA TYR A 44 -5.65 3.56 17.80
C TYR A 44 -6.44 4.63 18.57
N ASP A 45 -7.04 4.20 19.69
CA ASP A 45 -7.80 5.09 20.60
C ASP A 45 -6.89 6.19 21.20
N GLU A 46 -5.60 5.88 21.37
CA GLU A 46 -4.55 6.83 21.69
C GLU A 46 -3.54 6.87 20.54
N PRO A 47 -3.59 7.89 19.66
CA PRO A 47 -2.63 8.03 18.58
C PRO A 47 -1.20 8.13 19.08
N ILE A 48 -0.30 7.37 18.48
CA ILE A 48 1.10 7.29 18.90
C ILE A 48 1.95 8.25 18.07
N GLU A 49 2.81 9.03 18.74
CA GLU A 49 3.82 9.85 18.09
C GLU A 49 5.16 9.10 18.07
N PHE A 50 5.47 8.46 16.95
CA PHE A 50 6.75 7.80 16.74
C PHE A 50 7.84 8.79 16.35
N VAL A 51 9.01 8.69 16.97
CA VAL A 51 10.16 9.56 16.72
C VAL A 51 11.39 8.83 16.22
N ARG A 52 11.43 7.50 16.34
CA ARG A 52 12.56 6.67 15.93
C ARG A 52 12.12 5.27 15.53
N GLY A 53 12.81 4.69 14.56
CA GLY A 53 12.71 3.27 14.23
C GLY A 53 14.11 2.64 14.19
N SER A 54 14.22 1.35 14.56
CA SER A 54 15.46 0.58 14.48
C SER A 54 15.14 -0.91 14.32
N GLY A 55 15.59 -1.51 13.23
CA GLY A 55 15.27 -2.90 12.91
C GLY A 55 13.76 -3.11 12.84
N VAL A 56 13.20 -3.95 13.67
CA VAL A 56 11.76 -4.27 13.72
C VAL A 56 11.00 -3.45 14.78
N HIS A 57 11.63 -2.46 15.40
CA HIS A 57 11.05 -1.70 16.50
C HIS A 57 10.84 -0.23 16.15
N LEU A 58 9.76 0.34 16.68
CA LEU A 58 9.45 1.76 16.69
C LEU A 58 9.50 2.27 18.14
N TYR A 59 9.80 3.55 18.30
CA TYR A 59 9.90 4.20 19.61
C TYR A 59 9.12 5.51 19.58
N ASP A 60 8.28 5.71 20.59
CA ASP A 60 7.55 6.95 20.75
C ASP A 60 8.36 8.08 21.42
N VAL A 61 7.74 9.24 21.61
CA VAL A 61 8.34 10.42 22.25
C VAL A 61 8.78 10.16 23.69
N ASN A 62 8.19 9.17 24.36
CA ASN A 62 8.51 8.79 25.76
C ASN A 62 9.59 7.70 25.81
N GLY A 63 10.05 7.20 24.67
CA GLY A 63 11.01 6.11 24.54
C GLY A 63 10.39 4.71 24.69
N GLN A 64 9.07 4.60 24.73
CA GLN A 64 8.38 3.30 24.74
C GLN A 64 8.65 2.58 23.43
N GLU A 65 9.05 1.31 23.54
CA GLU A 65 9.32 0.43 22.42
C GLU A 65 8.07 -0.32 21.97
N TYR A 66 7.87 -0.41 20.65
CA TYR A 66 6.81 -1.14 19.99
C TYR A 66 7.37 -2.07 18.93
N LEU A 67 6.94 -3.33 18.90
CA LEU A 67 7.22 -4.22 17.79
C LEU A 67 6.36 -3.82 16.58
N ASP A 68 7.01 -3.46 15.48
CA ASP A 68 6.32 -3.08 14.25
C ASP A 68 5.93 -4.33 13.45
N VAL A 69 4.67 -4.68 13.49
CA VAL A 69 4.07 -5.77 12.68
C VAL A 69 3.14 -5.23 11.59
N TYR A 70 3.15 -3.92 11.35
CA TYR A 70 2.27 -3.26 10.40
C TYR A 70 3.00 -2.67 9.19
N ASN A 71 4.11 -1.92 9.41
CA ASN A 71 4.80 -1.23 8.33
C ASN A 71 5.59 -2.19 7.45
N ASN A 72 5.23 -2.27 6.18
CA ASN A 72 5.87 -3.13 5.18
C ASN A 72 6.85 -2.39 4.26
N VAL A 73 6.94 -1.07 4.35
CA VAL A 73 7.84 -0.24 3.53
C VAL A 73 9.31 -0.49 3.86
N PRO A 74 9.73 -0.53 5.15
CA PRO A 74 11.10 -0.84 5.51
C PRO A 74 11.36 -2.36 5.50
N SER A 75 11.34 -3.00 4.35
CA SER A 75 11.44 -4.45 4.17
C SER A 75 12.64 -5.12 4.85
N VAL A 76 13.72 -4.37 5.10
CA VAL A 76 14.93 -4.82 5.80
C VAL A 76 15.05 -4.20 7.20
N GLY A 77 13.96 -3.62 7.71
CA GLY A 77 13.89 -2.94 9.00
C GLY A 77 14.15 -1.44 8.92
N HIS A 78 13.68 -0.74 9.95
CA HIS A 78 13.85 0.70 10.10
C HIS A 78 15.32 1.10 10.25
N ALA A 79 15.69 2.20 9.61
CA ALA A 79 17.04 2.80 9.67
C ALA A 79 18.19 1.81 9.40
N HIS A 80 17.99 0.88 8.45
CA HIS A 80 19.02 -0.10 8.11
C HIS A 80 20.31 0.61 7.65
N PRO A 81 21.46 0.39 8.30
CA PRO A 81 22.64 1.25 8.13
C PRO A 81 23.19 1.27 6.70
N ARG A 82 23.17 0.15 5.99
CA ARG A 82 23.61 0.09 4.58
C ARG A 82 22.68 0.86 3.64
N VAL A 83 21.36 0.83 3.90
CA VAL A 83 20.37 1.57 3.10
C VAL A 83 20.54 3.07 3.35
N VAL A 84 20.64 3.49 4.62
CA VAL A 84 20.87 4.90 4.98
C VAL A 84 22.16 5.42 4.36
N ALA A 85 23.26 4.66 4.46
CA ALA A 85 24.56 5.06 3.89
C ALA A 85 24.46 5.21 2.35
N ALA A 86 23.88 4.25 1.65
CA ALA A 86 23.74 4.29 0.19
C ALA A 86 22.89 5.47 -0.29
N ILE A 87 21.76 5.76 0.40
CA ILE A 87 20.93 6.92 0.08
C ILE A 87 21.70 8.22 0.31
N SER A 88 22.38 8.36 1.44
CA SER A 88 23.13 9.57 1.79
C SER A 88 24.28 9.82 0.80
N GLU A 89 25.01 8.78 0.43
CA GLU A 89 26.09 8.86 -0.55
C GLU A 89 25.57 9.30 -1.93
N GLN A 90 24.53 8.64 -2.43
CA GLN A 90 23.96 8.98 -3.74
C GLN A 90 23.36 10.38 -3.76
N ALA A 91 22.65 10.77 -2.70
CA ALA A 91 22.06 12.11 -2.58
C ALA A 91 23.11 13.22 -2.56
N ALA A 92 24.31 12.97 -2.02
CA ALA A 92 25.42 13.90 -2.02
C ALA A 92 26.12 14.02 -3.38
N GLN A 93 25.98 13.05 -4.27
CA GLN A 93 26.64 13.02 -5.57
C GLN A 93 25.77 13.56 -6.70
N LEU A 94 24.56 12.97 -6.88
CA LEU A 94 23.74 13.26 -8.03
C LEU A 94 22.29 12.84 -7.80
N SER A 95 21.36 13.76 -8.12
CA SER A 95 19.95 13.46 -8.30
C SER A 95 19.53 13.90 -9.70
N THR A 96 19.12 12.97 -10.56
CA THR A 96 18.71 13.24 -11.94
C THR A 96 17.61 12.30 -12.40
N HIS A 97 17.12 12.49 -13.62
CA HIS A 97 16.05 11.66 -14.19
C HIS A 97 16.58 10.66 -15.24
N THR A 98 15.71 9.74 -15.66
CA THR A 98 16.05 8.58 -16.51
C THR A 98 16.48 8.91 -17.96
N ARG A 99 16.47 10.18 -18.36
CA ARG A 99 16.95 10.61 -19.70
C ARG A 99 18.46 10.72 -19.78
N TYR A 100 19.17 10.63 -18.66
CA TYR A 100 20.63 10.57 -18.62
C TYR A 100 21.09 9.14 -18.30
N LEU A 101 22.23 8.76 -18.87
CA LEU A 101 22.83 7.46 -18.54
C LEU A 101 23.34 7.48 -17.09
N HIS A 102 22.95 6.47 -16.35
CA HIS A 102 23.43 6.23 -15.00
C HIS A 102 23.72 4.75 -14.81
N ARG A 103 24.97 4.42 -14.57
CA ARG A 103 25.46 3.03 -14.47
C ARG A 103 24.70 2.23 -13.40
N GLY A 104 24.54 2.79 -12.21
CA GLY A 104 23.87 2.11 -11.09
C GLY A 104 22.42 1.70 -11.38
N ILE A 105 21.68 2.46 -12.21
CA ILE A 105 20.32 2.08 -12.61
C ILE A 105 20.35 0.85 -13.53
N VAL A 106 21.29 0.80 -14.45
CA VAL A 106 21.46 -0.34 -15.37
C VAL A 106 21.83 -1.59 -14.59
N GLU A 107 22.89 -1.52 -13.78
CA GLU A 107 23.38 -2.65 -12.98
C GLU A 107 22.31 -3.17 -12.01
N TYR A 108 21.54 -2.27 -11.36
CA TYR A 108 20.43 -2.68 -10.51
C TYR A 108 19.31 -3.36 -11.30
N SER A 109 18.96 -2.82 -12.48
CA SER A 109 17.93 -3.41 -13.35
C SER A 109 18.32 -4.81 -13.82
N GLU A 110 19.58 -5.02 -14.20
CA GLU A 110 20.12 -6.34 -14.57
C GLU A 110 20.03 -7.33 -13.41
N GLN A 111 20.44 -6.92 -12.20
CA GLN A 111 20.35 -7.75 -10.99
C GLN A 111 18.90 -8.09 -10.65
N LEU A 112 17.98 -7.13 -10.73
CA LEU A 112 16.56 -7.35 -10.46
C LEU A 112 15.95 -8.32 -11.48
N LEU A 113 16.20 -8.11 -12.77
CA LEU A 113 15.67 -8.97 -13.84
C LEU A 113 16.23 -10.40 -13.75
N ALA A 114 17.47 -10.57 -13.29
CA ALA A 114 18.07 -11.90 -13.07
C ALA A 114 17.34 -12.73 -11.99
N THR A 115 16.53 -12.11 -11.13
CA THR A 115 15.69 -12.80 -10.13
C THR A 115 14.34 -13.23 -10.67
N LEU A 116 13.98 -12.84 -11.89
CA LEU A 116 12.68 -13.06 -12.50
C LEU A 116 12.76 -14.10 -13.62
N PRO A 117 11.63 -14.70 -14.04
CA PRO A 117 11.60 -15.57 -15.20
C PRO A 117 12.13 -14.88 -16.48
N PRO A 118 12.83 -15.58 -17.37
CA PRO A 118 13.49 -14.98 -18.54
C PRO A 118 12.55 -14.30 -19.54
N GLN A 119 11.24 -14.55 -19.43
CA GLN A 119 10.22 -13.88 -20.24
C GLN A 119 10.02 -12.42 -19.82
N ILE A 120 10.44 -12.02 -18.60
CA ILE A 120 10.39 -10.66 -18.08
C ILE A 120 11.73 -10.00 -18.37
N GLY A 121 11.82 -9.31 -19.49
CA GLY A 121 13.06 -8.73 -19.98
C GLY A 121 13.23 -7.23 -19.74
N HIS A 122 12.22 -6.55 -19.17
CA HIS A 122 12.24 -5.11 -18.95
C HIS A 122 11.63 -4.73 -17.60
N VAL A 123 12.11 -3.62 -17.04
CA VAL A 123 11.57 -3.02 -15.81
C VAL A 123 11.28 -1.55 -16.03
N MET A 124 10.20 -1.06 -15.43
CA MET A 124 9.86 0.37 -15.37
C MET A 124 9.76 0.80 -13.91
N TYR A 125 10.38 1.90 -13.58
CA TYR A 125 10.37 2.46 -12.22
C TYR A 125 9.37 3.60 -12.12
N THR A 126 8.67 3.65 -10.99
CA THR A 126 7.73 4.72 -10.63
C THR A 126 8.02 5.18 -9.20
N CYS A 127 7.41 6.29 -8.79
CA CYS A 127 7.62 6.84 -7.45
C CYS A 127 6.75 6.16 -6.40
N THR A 128 5.65 5.51 -6.81
CA THR A 128 4.69 4.87 -5.88
C THR A 128 4.12 3.58 -6.47
N GLY A 129 3.61 2.70 -5.59
CA GLY A 129 2.84 1.52 -6.01
C GLY A 129 1.57 1.88 -6.77
N SER A 130 0.92 3.01 -6.43
CA SER A 130 -0.25 3.51 -7.16
C SER A 130 0.06 3.82 -8.62
N GLU A 131 1.17 4.50 -8.88
CA GLU A 131 1.63 4.79 -10.25
C GLU A 131 2.04 3.52 -10.99
N SER A 132 2.65 2.55 -10.30
CA SER A 132 3.00 1.26 -10.91
C SER A 132 1.76 0.50 -11.35
N VAL A 133 0.71 0.48 -10.54
CA VAL A 133 -0.57 -0.16 -10.89
C VAL A 133 -1.24 0.56 -12.07
N ASP A 134 -1.32 1.89 -12.04
CA ASP A 134 -1.88 2.68 -13.17
C ASP A 134 -1.14 2.39 -14.48
N LEU A 135 0.20 2.37 -14.43
CA LEU A 135 1.02 2.09 -15.61
C LEU A 135 0.83 0.66 -16.11
N ALA A 136 0.78 -0.32 -15.20
CA ALA A 136 0.54 -1.73 -15.54
C ALA A 136 -0.84 -1.92 -16.21
N LEU A 137 -1.90 -1.31 -15.65
CA LEU A 137 -3.24 -1.36 -16.23
C LEU A 137 -3.28 -0.72 -17.63
N ARG A 138 -2.62 0.42 -17.81
CA ARG A 138 -2.54 1.09 -19.10
C ARG A 138 -1.83 0.24 -20.14
N ILE A 139 -0.73 -0.42 -19.77
CA ILE A 139 0.00 -1.33 -20.66
C ILE A 139 -0.86 -2.54 -21.00
N ALA A 140 -1.50 -3.17 -20.01
CA ALA A 140 -2.36 -4.32 -20.19
C ALA A 140 -3.54 -4.01 -21.12
N LYS A 141 -4.26 -2.92 -20.87
CA LYS A 141 -5.38 -2.45 -21.72
C LYS A 141 -4.93 -2.16 -23.15
N HIS A 142 -3.78 -1.52 -23.32
CA HIS A 142 -3.23 -1.24 -24.65
C HIS A 142 -2.85 -2.52 -25.40
N HIS A 143 -2.21 -3.47 -24.72
CA HIS A 143 -1.74 -4.72 -25.33
C HIS A 143 -2.88 -5.67 -25.69
N THR A 144 -3.89 -5.78 -24.82
CA THR A 144 -4.98 -6.76 -24.97
C THR A 144 -6.21 -6.19 -25.69
N GLY A 145 -6.39 -4.87 -25.71
CA GLY A 145 -7.65 -4.22 -26.09
C GLY A 145 -8.78 -4.43 -25.09
N GLY A 146 -8.54 -5.18 -23.99
CA GLY A 146 -9.52 -5.44 -22.95
C GLY A 146 -9.63 -4.29 -21.94
N THR A 147 -10.80 -4.19 -21.30
CA THR A 147 -11.06 -3.18 -20.27
C THR A 147 -11.44 -3.78 -18.92
N GLY A 148 -11.89 -5.05 -18.90
CA GLY A 148 -12.33 -5.76 -17.69
C GLY A 148 -11.16 -6.08 -16.74
N ILE A 149 -11.36 -5.88 -15.45
CA ILE A 149 -10.40 -6.20 -14.40
C ILE A 149 -11.08 -7.02 -13.32
N VAL A 150 -10.42 -8.10 -12.90
CA VAL A 150 -10.86 -8.93 -11.78
C VAL A 150 -9.98 -8.62 -10.56
N VAL A 151 -10.62 -8.36 -9.42
CA VAL A 151 -9.94 -8.06 -8.14
C VAL A 151 -10.54 -8.87 -7.00
N THR A 152 -9.81 -9.01 -5.91
CA THR A 152 -10.36 -9.63 -4.70
C THR A 152 -11.16 -8.61 -3.87
N ARG A 153 -12.15 -9.10 -3.10
CA ARG A 153 -13.15 -8.29 -2.37
C ARG A 153 -12.59 -7.18 -1.49
N ASN A 154 -11.46 -7.40 -0.85
CA ASN A 154 -10.85 -6.43 0.08
C ASN A 154 -9.54 -5.83 -0.47
N ALA A 155 -9.34 -5.91 -1.78
CA ALA A 155 -8.11 -5.46 -2.40
C ALA A 155 -7.91 -3.94 -2.25
N TYR A 156 -6.65 -3.55 -2.08
CA TYR A 156 -6.15 -2.19 -2.18
C TYR A 156 -5.00 -2.14 -3.18
N HIS A 157 -5.12 -1.30 -4.18
CA HIS A 157 -4.15 -1.20 -5.27
C HIS A 157 -3.51 0.19 -5.39
N GLY A 158 -3.98 1.17 -4.62
CA GLY A 158 -3.47 2.53 -4.64
C GLY A 158 -4.57 3.59 -4.68
N VAL A 159 -4.14 4.85 -4.78
CA VAL A 159 -5.01 6.04 -4.69
C VAL A 159 -5.05 6.89 -5.95
N THR A 160 -4.29 6.55 -7.00
CA THR A 160 -4.45 7.17 -8.32
C THR A 160 -5.77 6.74 -8.94
N THR A 161 -6.24 7.44 -9.96
CA THR A 161 -7.60 7.26 -10.51
C THR A 161 -7.92 5.81 -10.88
N GLU A 162 -7.06 5.15 -11.66
CA GLU A 162 -7.30 3.76 -12.07
C GLU A 162 -7.09 2.79 -10.91
N ALA A 163 -6.04 2.97 -10.10
CA ALA A 163 -5.79 2.12 -8.94
C ALA A 163 -6.89 2.23 -7.88
N ALA A 164 -7.43 3.43 -7.64
CA ALA A 164 -8.55 3.63 -6.72
C ALA A 164 -9.85 2.99 -7.25
N ALA A 165 -10.08 3.08 -8.56
CA ALA A 165 -11.24 2.50 -9.21
C ALA A 165 -11.31 0.95 -9.09
N ILE A 166 -10.18 0.29 -8.88
CA ILE A 166 -10.09 -1.16 -8.68
C ILE A 166 -9.78 -1.55 -7.23
N SER A 167 -9.95 -0.63 -6.28
CA SER A 167 -9.65 -0.84 -4.85
C SER A 167 -10.94 -0.89 -4.01
N PRO A 168 -11.60 -2.06 -3.86
CA PRO A 168 -12.83 -2.18 -3.08
C PRO A 168 -12.70 -1.70 -1.64
N SER A 169 -11.50 -1.76 -1.05
CA SER A 169 -11.23 -1.31 0.32
C SER A 169 -11.38 0.21 0.52
N LEU A 170 -11.38 1.02 -0.54
CA LEU A 170 -11.48 2.48 -0.43
C LEU A 170 -12.92 3.01 -0.37
N GLY A 171 -13.88 2.34 -1.00
CA GLY A 171 -15.25 2.85 -1.07
C GLY A 171 -16.32 1.77 -1.03
N GLY A 172 -15.92 0.52 -0.83
CA GLY A 172 -16.81 -0.62 -0.88
C GLY A 172 -17.24 -1.03 -2.31
N LEU A 173 -17.95 -2.13 -2.40
CA LEU A 173 -18.31 -2.74 -3.70
C LEU A 173 -19.24 -1.87 -4.56
N ALA A 174 -20.09 -1.07 -3.92
CA ALA A 174 -21.05 -0.22 -4.62
C ALA A 174 -20.43 0.95 -5.39
N SER A 175 -19.19 1.29 -5.09
CA SER A 175 -18.47 2.39 -5.76
C SER A 175 -17.60 1.94 -6.95
N LEU A 176 -17.55 0.63 -7.23
CA LEU A 176 -16.72 0.10 -8.30
C LEU A 176 -17.34 0.34 -9.68
N PRO A 177 -16.52 0.66 -10.68
CA PRO A 177 -16.98 0.78 -12.06
C PRO A 177 -17.52 -0.55 -12.60
N PRO A 178 -18.43 -0.52 -13.58
CA PRO A 178 -19.08 -1.72 -14.13
C PRO A 178 -18.12 -2.68 -14.86
N TRP A 179 -16.93 -2.23 -15.20
CA TRP A 179 -15.89 -3.05 -15.79
C TRP A 179 -15.00 -3.78 -14.77
N VAL A 180 -15.22 -3.54 -13.46
CA VAL A 180 -14.52 -4.26 -12.38
C VAL A 180 -15.37 -5.42 -11.89
N ARG A 181 -14.77 -6.59 -11.80
CA ARG A 181 -15.37 -7.79 -11.23
C ARG A 181 -14.65 -8.15 -9.94
N VAL A 182 -15.42 -8.61 -8.95
CA VAL A 182 -14.89 -8.93 -7.63
C VAL A 182 -15.09 -10.41 -7.35
N VAL A 183 -14.02 -11.07 -6.97
CA VAL A 183 -14.03 -12.45 -6.47
C VAL A 183 -13.59 -12.46 -5.00
N ASP A 184 -13.94 -13.52 -4.28
CA ASP A 184 -13.42 -13.71 -2.94
C ASP A 184 -11.92 -14.09 -2.99
N ALA A 185 -11.17 -13.70 -1.96
CA ALA A 185 -9.77 -14.12 -1.84
C ALA A 185 -9.71 -15.66 -1.67
N PRO A 186 -8.62 -16.30 -2.12
CA PRO A 186 -8.46 -17.74 -1.93
C PRO A 186 -8.43 -18.08 -0.43
N ASP A 187 -9.46 -18.78 0.03
CA ASP A 187 -9.64 -19.18 1.42
C ASP A 187 -9.99 -20.68 1.46
N ALA A 188 -9.08 -21.49 2.02
CA ALA A 188 -9.24 -22.93 2.12
C ALA A 188 -10.51 -23.35 2.88
N ARG A 189 -11.04 -22.48 3.76
CA ARG A 189 -12.28 -22.75 4.50
C ARG A 189 -13.54 -22.70 3.62
N GLN A 190 -13.46 -22.11 2.44
CA GLN A 190 -14.56 -21.98 1.48
C GLN A 190 -14.52 -23.08 0.41
N VAL A 191 -13.44 -23.86 0.37
CA VAL A 191 -13.29 -24.95 -0.59
C VAL A 191 -14.14 -26.13 -0.12
N PRO A 192 -14.99 -26.75 -0.98
CA PRO A 192 -15.73 -27.96 -0.63
C PRO A 192 -14.77 -29.10 -0.21
N ASP A 193 -15.24 -29.99 0.65
CA ASP A 193 -14.48 -31.11 1.16
C ASP A 193 -13.82 -31.91 0.01
N GLY A 194 -12.51 -32.12 0.12
CA GLY A 194 -11.71 -32.84 -0.89
C GLY A 194 -11.34 -32.00 -2.11
N GLY A 195 -11.73 -30.71 -2.16
CA GLY A 195 -11.41 -29.80 -3.25
C GLY A 195 -10.00 -29.21 -3.17
N ASP A 196 -9.48 -28.79 -4.33
CA ASP A 196 -8.21 -28.06 -4.46
C ASP A 196 -8.48 -26.53 -4.48
N LEU A 197 -7.77 -25.78 -3.61
CA LEU A 197 -7.91 -24.33 -3.49
C LEU A 197 -7.61 -23.60 -4.80
N GLY A 198 -6.58 -24.00 -5.53
CA GLY A 198 -6.20 -23.38 -6.79
C GLY A 198 -7.28 -23.56 -7.86
N THR A 199 -7.80 -24.76 -8.00
CA THR A 199 -8.90 -25.08 -8.93
C THR A 199 -10.17 -24.32 -8.56
N TRP A 200 -10.52 -24.29 -7.27
CA TRP A 200 -11.68 -23.54 -6.79
C TRP A 200 -11.55 -22.03 -7.08
N PHE A 201 -10.40 -21.44 -6.79
CA PHE A 201 -10.17 -20.02 -7.04
C PHE A 201 -10.15 -19.70 -8.55
N ALA A 202 -9.52 -20.54 -9.36
CA ALA A 202 -9.52 -20.36 -10.81
C ALA A 202 -10.93 -20.37 -11.39
N ALA A 203 -11.82 -21.23 -10.89
CA ALA A 203 -13.23 -21.25 -11.30
C ALA A 203 -13.96 -19.94 -10.93
N GLN A 204 -13.67 -19.34 -9.77
CA GLN A 204 -14.22 -18.02 -9.39
C GLN A 204 -13.79 -16.92 -10.38
N VAL A 205 -12.52 -16.91 -10.76
CA VAL A 205 -11.97 -15.94 -11.71
C VAL A 205 -12.57 -16.12 -13.11
N GLN A 206 -12.77 -17.37 -13.54
CA GLN A 206 -13.37 -17.67 -14.85
C GLN A 206 -14.86 -17.30 -14.93
N ALA A 207 -15.56 -17.33 -13.81
CA ALA A 207 -16.99 -16.98 -13.75
C ALA A 207 -17.25 -15.48 -13.63
N ALA A 208 -16.24 -14.67 -13.33
CA ALA A 208 -16.36 -13.23 -13.11
C ALA A 208 -16.33 -12.44 -14.42
#